data_9ba34ed8e5a1e6a7cc790e01fc0a0468
#
_entry.id   9ba34ed8e5a1e6a7cc790e01fc0a0468
#
_cell.length_a   1.000
_cell.length_b   1.000
_cell.length_c   1.000
_cell.angle_alpha   90.00
_cell.angle_beta   90.00
_cell.angle_gamma   90.00
#
_symmetry.space_group_name_H-M   'P 1'
#
loop_
_entity.id
_entity.type
_entity.pdbx_description
1 polymer ?
#
loop_
_entity_poly.entity_id
_entity_poly.type
_entity_poly.pdbx_seq_one_letter_code
_entity_poly.pdbx_strand_id
1 'polypeptide(L)'
;MRGICRLAVRLAGLLAALACLSAPPSHADELGSELKRFLHDDAQAVLHFRSYFLDRTNPAPPNNAAWAGGGWVGLKTGWLYDTFQLAAVGYTTQPLWAPLATDGTQLLAPGQHGFWTLGEMNASIRAKGQVFTAYRQQLDELEVNPNDDRMIPNTFEAYALRGVLGPVNYFAGYVAAMKFKGVPYFVNMAERAGAPNVDAGMALGSLKYGDIDKVRLRSSVYYVPDILTSNYNDFVLGFPITKAFRVRLGGQFMVQGSNGLNLLTGKSFGTFAAGGRVDLIWGPATLWGVFTQTGSAAQYQTPYGQWIGYTKQITKDFDRAGERAWQVGVIYDFAGIGLPGLLFTGSATLGDNAINPANGADLARMNEYDLDLIYQVAARTAPDWLKPLQLRARAAYVDQFQNGTLTSIEEYRLTLNYELTFRGSGR
;
A
#
# COMPACT_ATOMS: atom_id res chain seq x y z
N MET A 1 -18.23 19.84 11.18
CA MET A 1 -18.28 18.55 10.48
C MET A 1 -18.64 17.33 11.35
N ARG A 2 -18.32 17.28 12.66
CA ARG A 2 -18.70 16.16 13.56
C ARG A 2 -20.22 15.93 13.70
N GLY A 3 -21.08 16.93 13.43
CA GLY A 3 -22.55 16.82 13.49
C GLY A 3 -23.18 16.09 12.30
N ILE A 4 -22.65 16.25 11.09
CA ILE A 4 -23.22 15.72 9.85
C ILE A 4 -23.03 14.20 9.75
N CYS A 5 -21.88 13.68 10.22
CA CYS A 5 -21.59 12.25 10.20
C CYS A 5 -22.49 11.44 11.18
N ARG A 6 -22.82 12.02 12.34
CA ARG A 6 -23.77 11.40 13.29
C ARG A 6 -25.22 11.42 12.78
N LEU A 7 -25.57 12.39 11.96
CA LEU A 7 -26.90 12.48 11.34
C LEU A 7 -27.07 11.45 10.22
N ALA A 8 -26.03 11.25 9.38
CA ALA A 8 -26.07 10.29 8.27
C ALA A 8 -26.19 8.82 8.76
N VAL A 9 -25.47 8.46 9.82
CA VAL A 9 -25.57 7.10 10.40
C VAL A 9 -26.93 6.87 11.07
N ARG A 10 -27.51 7.88 11.71
CA ARG A 10 -28.85 7.80 12.30
C ARG A 10 -29.95 7.78 11.24
N LEU A 11 -29.81 8.52 10.13
CA LEU A 11 -30.76 8.48 9.02
C LEU A 11 -30.73 7.14 8.27
N ALA A 12 -29.55 6.55 8.04
CA ALA A 12 -29.43 5.25 7.41
C ALA A 12 -30.07 4.13 8.28
N GLY A 13 -29.88 4.19 9.59
CA GLY A 13 -30.53 3.28 10.54
C GLY A 13 -32.04 3.46 10.61
N LEU A 14 -32.56 4.70 10.55
CA LEU A 14 -33.98 5.00 10.56
C LEU A 14 -34.68 4.60 9.24
N LEU A 15 -34.03 4.82 8.10
CA LEU A 15 -34.58 4.42 6.79
C LEU A 15 -34.63 2.90 6.63
N ALA A 16 -33.67 2.15 7.16
CA ALA A 16 -33.71 0.69 7.21
C ALA A 16 -34.82 0.18 8.14
N ALA A 17 -35.07 0.84 9.29
CA ALA A 17 -36.10 0.48 10.22
C ALA A 17 -37.54 0.83 9.71
N LEU A 18 -37.70 1.94 8.99
CA LEU A 18 -38.97 2.35 8.41
C LEU A 18 -39.39 1.49 7.21
N ALA A 19 -38.43 0.97 6.43
CA ALA A 19 -38.74 0.03 5.33
C ALA A 19 -39.26 -1.32 5.83
N CYS A 20 -38.96 -1.71 7.06
CA CYS A 20 -39.44 -2.96 7.65
C CYS A 20 -40.89 -2.92 8.21
N LEU A 21 -41.48 -1.72 8.35
CA LEU A 21 -42.77 -1.57 9.06
C LEU A 21 -44.01 -1.54 8.16
N SER A 22 -43.89 -1.61 6.82
CA SER A 22 -45.00 -1.42 5.89
C SER A 22 -45.11 -2.46 4.76
N ALA A 23 -44.44 -3.61 4.84
CA ALA A 23 -44.48 -4.60 3.77
C ALA A 23 -45.60 -5.64 3.93
N PRO A 24 -46.36 -5.97 2.85
CA PRO A 24 -47.31 -7.08 2.86
C PRO A 24 -46.57 -8.45 2.97
N PRO A 25 -47.27 -9.53 3.43
CA PRO A 25 -46.60 -10.81 3.78
C PRO A 25 -45.77 -11.49 2.68
N SER A 26 -46.07 -11.27 1.40
CA SER A 26 -45.24 -11.76 0.29
C SER A 26 -43.85 -11.06 0.18
N HIS A 27 -43.74 -9.84 0.69
CA HIS A 27 -42.48 -9.09 0.75
C HIS A 27 -41.66 -9.46 2.00
N ALA A 28 -42.27 -10.05 3.01
CA ALA A 28 -41.57 -10.49 4.22
C ALA A 28 -40.66 -11.70 3.94
N ASP A 29 -41.09 -12.64 3.11
CA ASP A 29 -40.29 -13.81 2.70
C ASP A 29 -39.14 -13.41 1.77
N GLU A 30 -39.37 -12.47 0.85
CA GLU A 30 -38.35 -11.91 -0.02
C GLU A 30 -37.28 -11.13 0.79
N LEU A 31 -37.73 -10.26 1.71
CA LEU A 31 -36.82 -9.55 2.61
C LEU A 31 -36.03 -10.51 3.50
N GLY A 32 -36.66 -11.57 4.01
CA GLY A 32 -36.03 -12.60 4.82
C GLY A 32 -34.93 -13.32 4.06
N SER A 33 -35.17 -13.69 2.80
CA SER A 33 -34.19 -14.33 1.93
C SER A 33 -33.04 -13.39 1.57
N GLU A 34 -33.30 -12.12 1.28
CA GLU A 34 -32.28 -11.11 1.00
C GLU A 34 -31.40 -10.80 2.23
N LEU A 35 -32.00 -10.69 3.43
CA LEU A 35 -31.24 -10.51 4.66
C LEU A 35 -30.38 -11.73 4.99
N LYS A 36 -30.86 -12.94 4.71
CA LYS A 36 -30.08 -14.15 4.88
C LYS A 36 -28.85 -14.15 3.93
N ARG A 37 -29.04 -13.80 2.67
CA ARG A 37 -27.94 -13.64 1.72
C ARG A 37 -26.95 -12.55 2.17
N PHE A 38 -27.46 -11.39 2.57
CA PHE A 38 -26.69 -10.25 3.02
C PHE A 38 -25.81 -10.54 4.24
N LEU A 39 -26.37 -11.19 5.29
CA LEU A 39 -25.68 -11.40 6.56
C LEU A 39 -24.97 -12.75 6.67
N HIS A 40 -25.31 -13.73 5.82
CA HIS A 40 -24.84 -15.10 5.97
C HIS A 40 -24.32 -15.69 4.64
N ASP A 41 -25.19 -15.89 3.63
CA ASP A 41 -24.85 -16.74 2.48
C ASP A 41 -23.76 -16.14 1.60
N ASP A 42 -23.77 -14.82 1.37
CA ASP A 42 -22.79 -14.07 0.58
C ASP A 42 -21.81 -13.25 1.46
N ALA A 43 -21.94 -13.36 2.79
CA ALA A 43 -21.06 -12.68 3.73
C ALA A 43 -19.68 -13.34 3.76
N GLN A 44 -18.66 -12.55 4.09
CA GLN A 44 -17.27 -13.00 4.21
C GLN A 44 -16.70 -12.54 5.55
N ALA A 45 -15.95 -13.45 6.19
CA ALA A 45 -15.14 -13.12 7.34
C ALA A 45 -13.67 -13.46 7.02
N VAL A 46 -12.75 -12.59 7.42
CA VAL A 46 -11.32 -12.78 7.28
C VAL A 46 -10.69 -12.74 8.67
N LEU A 47 -9.85 -13.71 8.96
CA LEU A 47 -8.97 -13.71 10.11
C LEU A 47 -7.53 -13.77 9.60
N HIS A 48 -6.77 -12.71 9.84
CA HIS A 48 -5.36 -12.66 9.49
C HIS A 48 -4.51 -12.53 10.75
N PHE A 49 -3.56 -13.43 10.89
CA PHE A 49 -2.53 -13.36 11.92
C PHE A 49 -1.20 -13.01 11.27
N ARG A 50 -0.46 -12.08 11.88
CA ARG A 50 0.90 -11.69 11.50
C ARG A 50 1.82 -11.69 12.71
N SER A 51 2.96 -12.33 12.58
CA SER A 51 4.12 -12.16 13.47
C SER A 51 5.24 -11.53 12.67
N TYR A 52 5.83 -10.44 13.17
CA TYR A 52 6.82 -9.66 12.45
C TYR A 52 7.96 -9.27 13.36
N PHE A 53 9.16 -9.74 13.02
CA PHE A 53 10.43 -9.31 13.60
C PHE A 53 11.15 -8.36 12.63
N LEU A 54 11.66 -7.25 13.14
CA LEU A 54 12.51 -6.30 12.43
C LEU A 54 13.66 -5.90 13.33
N ASP A 55 14.87 -5.97 12.78
CA ASP A 55 16.10 -5.46 13.40
C ASP A 55 16.86 -4.62 12.38
N ARG A 56 17.17 -3.37 12.74
CA ARG A 56 17.91 -2.42 11.92
C ARG A 56 19.05 -1.80 12.74
N THR A 57 20.26 -2.03 12.24
CA THR A 57 21.46 -1.33 12.72
C THR A 57 21.64 -0.05 11.91
N ASN A 58 21.71 1.09 12.58
CA ASN A 58 21.89 2.41 11.96
C ASN A 58 23.36 2.85 12.05
N PRO A 59 23.85 3.76 11.18
CA PRO A 59 25.21 4.32 11.24
C PRO A 59 25.52 5.01 12.57
N ALA A 60 24.49 5.52 13.24
CA ALA A 60 24.55 6.11 14.57
C ALA A 60 23.34 5.65 15.40
N PRO A 61 23.51 5.40 16.71
CA PRO A 61 22.42 5.03 17.60
C PRO A 61 21.31 6.08 17.63
N PRO A 62 20.06 5.67 17.93
CA PRO A 62 19.67 4.30 18.31
C PRO A 62 19.48 3.37 17.09
N ASN A 63 19.71 2.08 17.29
CA ASN A 63 19.24 1.04 16.42
C ASN A 63 17.72 0.85 16.59
N ASN A 64 17.06 0.22 15.63
CA ASN A 64 15.61 0.01 15.70
C ASN A 64 15.32 -1.49 15.65
N ALA A 65 14.71 -2.03 16.71
CA ALA A 65 14.35 -3.43 16.73
C ALA A 65 13.03 -3.67 17.48
N ALA A 66 12.22 -4.56 16.96
CA ALA A 66 11.02 -5.05 17.62
C ALA A 66 10.57 -6.38 17.04
N TRP A 67 9.89 -7.16 17.87
CA TRP A 67 9.10 -8.29 17.47
C TRP A 67 7.66 -8.05 17.91
N ALA A 68 6.74 -8.04 16.95
CA ALA A 68 5.33 -7.80 17.19
C ALA A 68 4.47 -8.96 16.68
N GLY A 69 3.35 -9.18 17.34
CA GLY A 69 2.30 -10.11 16.93
C GLY A 69 0.95 -9.42 16.84
N GLY A 70 0.09 -9.85 15.92
CA GLY A 70 -1.22 -9.23 15.73
C GLY A 70 -1.86 -9.62 14.42
N GLY A 71 -2.48 -8.67 13.73
CA GLY A 71 -3.19 -8.89 12.47
C GLY A 71 -4.54 -8.20 12.45
N TRP A 72 -5.54 -8.83 11.82
CA TRP A 72 -6.88 -8.25 11.69
C TRP A 72 -7.99 -9.28 11.62
N VAL A 73 -9.18 -8.82 12.01
CA VAL A 73 -10.44 -9.51 11.79
C VAL A 73 -11.33 -8.61 10.95
N GLY A 74 -11.79 -9.12 9.81
CA GLY A 74 -12.64 -8.41 8.87
C GLY A 74 -13.99 -9.12 8.69
N LEU A 75 -15.04 -8.32 8.55
CA LEU A 75 -16.38 -8.76 8.20
C LEU A 75 -16.86 -7.93 7.01
N LYS A 76 -17.43 -8.58 6.01
CA LYS A 76 -18.03 -7.97 4.83
C LYS A 76 -19.33 -8.68 4.51
N THR A 77 -20.44 -7.93 4.43
CA THR A 77 -21.73 -8.48 4.07
C THR A 77 -21.82 -8.86 2.61
N GLY A 78 -22.82 -9.62 2.22
CA GLY A 78 -23.27 -9.71 0.83
C GLY A 78 -23.79 -8.35 0.31
N TRP A 79 -24.35 -8.36 -0.89
CA TRP A 79 -25.04 -7.20 -1.46
C TRP A 79 -26.54 -7.30 -1.23
N LEU A 80 -27.09 -6.43 -0.40
CA LEU A 80 -28.53 -6.32 -0.18
C LEU A 80 -29.18 -5.72 -1.44
N TYR A 81 -30.15 -6.44 -2.01
CA TYR A 81 -30.79 -6.08 -3.29
C TYR A 81 -29.80 -5.73 -4.41
N ASP A 82 -28.68 -6.46 -4.46
CA ASP A 82 -27.59 -6.23 -5.42
C ASP A 82 -27.00 -4.80 -5.40
N THR A 83 -27.33 -4.00 -4.39
CA THR A 83 -27.06 -2.56 -4.35
C THR A 83 -26.21 -2.13 -3.17
N PHE A 84 -26.50 -2.58 -1.94
CA PHE A 84 -25.90 -2.06 -0.72
C PHE A 84 -25.03 -3.11 -0.01
N GLN A 85 -23.86 -2.70 0.50
CA GLN A 85 -22.92 -3.55 1.21
C GLN A 85 -22.26 -2.82 2.37
N LEU A 86 -21.94 -3.53 3.44
CA LEU A 86 -21.18 -3.05 4.60
C LEU A 86 -19.89 -3.85 4.77
N ALA A 87 -18.84 -3.20 5.28
CA ALA A 87 -17.62 -3.85 5.69
C ALA A 87 -17.03 -3.18 6.94
N ALA A 88 -16.37 -3.99 7.78
CA ALA A 88 -15.60 -3.51 8.92
C ALA A 88 -14.38 -4.39 9.14
N VAL A 89 -13.20 -3.78 9.45
CA VAL A 89 -11.96 -4.50 9.78
C VAL A 89 -11.31 -3.85 10.99
N GLY A 90 -11.15 -4.67 12.02
CA GLY A 90 -10.41 -4.34 13.23
C GLY A 90 -8.97 -4.85 13.11
N TYR A 91 -8.01 -3.99 13.41
CA TYR A 91 -6.58 -4.27 13.37
C TYR A 91 -5.98 -4.23 14.77
N THR A 92 -4.96 -5.06 15.01
CA THR A 92 -4.18 -5.02 16.25
C THR A 92 -2.70 -5.31 15.98
N THR A 93 -1.84 -4.70 16.78
CA THR A 93 -0.42 -5.04 16.91
C THR A 93 -0.04 -4.99 18.39
N GLN A 94 0.66 -6.02 18.87
CA GLN A 94 1.06 -6.17 20.26
C GLN A 94 2.55 -6.51 20.33
N PRO A 95 3.30 -5.96 21.31
CA PRO A 95 4.70 -6.27 21.49
C PRO A 95 4.88 -7.72 21.98
N LEU A 96 5.73 -8.49 21.30
CA LEU A 96 6.24 -9.77 21.78
C LEU A 96 7.62 -9.57 22.41
N TRP A 97 8.45 -8.72 21.80
CA TRP A 97 9.71 -8.22 22.31
C TRP A 97 9.98 -6.84 21.71
N ALA A 98 10.09 -5.80 22.54
CA ALA A 98 10.17 -4.42 22.07
C ALA A 98 10.84 -3.51 23.11
N PRO A 99 12.18 -3.51 23.19
CA PRO A 99 12.91 -2.64 24.13
C PRO A 99 12.75 -1.16 23.72
N LEU A 100 12.47 -0.29 24.69
CA LEU A 100 12.31 1.17 24.44
C LEU A 100 13.53 1.81 23.77
N ALA A 101 14.73 1.33 24.07
CA ALA A 101 15.97 1.84 23.50
C ALA A 101 16.09 1.59 21.97
N THR A 102 15.26 0.72 21.41
CA THR A 102 15.26 0.36 19.99
C THR A 102 13.97 0.75 19.27
N ASP A 103 13.22 1.73 19.78
CA ASP A 103 12.00 2.24 19.15
C ASP A 103 12.27 2.80 17.73
N GLY A 104 11.23 2.83 16.88
CA GLY A 104 11.28 3.40 15.53
C GLY A 104 11.06 2.40 14.39
N THR A 105 10.77 1.12 14.69
CA THR A 105 10.46 0.10 13.66
C THR A 105 9.13 0.34 12.93
N GLN A 106 8.21 1.11 13.51
CA GLN A 106 6.82 1.28 13.06
C GLN A 106 6.01 -0.04 13.04
N LEU A 107 6.46 -1.09 13.72
CA LEU A 107 5.66 -2.28 13.99
C LEU A 107 4.64 -2.01 15.10
N LEU A 108 4.99 -1.13 16.02
CA LEU A 108 4.24 -0.69 17.17
C LEU A 108 4.08 0.84 17.14
N ALA A 109 3.23 1.37 17.99
CA ALA A 109 3.13 2.81 18.20
C ALA A 109 4.40 3.37 18.89
N PRO A 110 4.68 4.68 18.76
CA PRO A 110 5.81 5.31 19.44
C PRO A 110 5.88 4.93 20.92
N GLY A 111 7.10 4.67 21.44
CA GLY A 111 7.30 4.11 22.77
C GLY A 111 7.11 2.58 22.83
N GLN A 112 7.13 1.89 21.69
CA GLN A 112 6.97 0.43 21.57
C GLN A 112 5.62 -0.07 22.12
N HIS A 113 4.57 0.77 22.07
CA HIS A 113 3.25 0.43 22.55
C HIS A 113 2.44 -0.36 21.54
N GLY A 114 1.81 -1.43 22.03
CA GLY A 114 0.77 -2.14 21.27
C GLY A 114 -0.50 -1.28 21.14
N PHE A 115 -1.30 -1.54 20.11
CA PHE A 115 -2.57 -0.87 19.92
C PHE A 115 -3.57 -1.74 19.15
N TRP A 116 -4.82 -1.31 19.17
CA TRP A 116 -5.87 -1.79 18.31
C TRP A 116 -6.62 -0.61 17.67
N THR A 117 -7.23 -0.82 16.51
CA THR A 117 -7.97 0.21 15.80
C THR A 117 -9.02 -0.38 14.88
N LEU A 118 -10.15 0.29 14.72
CA LEU A 118 -11.10 0.03 13.65
C LEU A 118 -10.64 0.78 12.40
N GLY A 119 -9.76 0.11 11.63
CA GLY A 119 -9.11 0.75 10.47
C GLY A 119 -10.01 0.81 9.25
N GLU A 120 -10.96 -0.13 9.08
CA GLU A 120 -11.98 -0.05 8.04
C GLU A 120 -13.38 -0.14 8.65
N MET A 121 -14.27 0.69 8.16
CA MET A 121 -15.70 0.67 8.41
C MET A 121 -16.37 1.48 7.32
N ASN A 122 -17.00 0.83 6.36
CA ASN A 122 -17.54 1.51 5.20
C ASN A 122 -18.89 0.93 4.76
N ALA A 123 -19.60 1.77 4.02
CA ALA A 123 -20.80 1.41 3.30
C ALA A 123 -20.55 1.63 1.80
N SER A 124 -20.98 0.68 0.99
CA SER A 124 -20.87 0.74 -0.46
C SER A 124 -22.23 0.66 -1.13
N ILE A 125 -22.39 1.41 -2.20
CA ILE A 125 -23.55 1.35 -3.09
C ILE A 125 -23.05 1.06 -4.50
N ARG A 126 -23.63 0.08 -5.18
CA ARG A 126 -23.31 -0.20 -6.58
C ARG A 126 -24.50 0.00 -7.50
N ALA A 127 -24.24 0.54 -8.68
CA ALA A 127 -25.21 0.68 -9.76
C ALA A 127 -24.50 0.67 -11.11
N LYS A 128 -25.00 -0.07 -12.09
CA LYS A 128 -24.49 -0.10 -13.48
C LYS A 128 -22.97 -0.29 -13.56
N GLY A 129 -22.39 -1.18 -12.76
CA GLY A 129 -20.97 -1.46 -12.72
C GLY A 129 -20.10 -0.41 -12.02
N GLN A 130 -20.71 0.62 -11.43
CA GLN A 130 -20.04 1.63 -10.63
C GLN A 130 -20.24 1.34 -9.13
N VAL A 131 -19.22 1.60 -8.30
CA VAL A 131 -19.28 1.40 -6.85
C VAL A 131 -18.85 2.69 -6.16
N PHE A 132 -19.74 3.25 -5.37
CA PHE A 132 -19.42 4.33 -4.44
C PHE A 132 -19.22 3.73 -3.05
N THR A 133 -18.09 4.02 -2.40
CA THR A 133 -17.77 3.58 -1.03
C THR A 133 -17.49 4.79 -0.15
N ALA A 134 -18.11 4.85 1.00
CA ALA A 134 -17.99 5.93 1.96
C ALA A 134 -17.38 5.47 3.28
N TYR A 135 -16.49 6.28 3.82
CA TYR A 135 -15.81 6.21 5.11
C TYR A 135 -14.55 5.33 5.08
N ARG A 136 -14.17 4.65 6.18
CA ARG A 136 -12.86 4.01 6.36
C ARG A 136 -12.68 2.80 5.46
N GLN A 137 -11.67 2.85 4.60
CA GLN A 137 -11.37 1.82 3.60
C GLN A 137 -9.89 1.80 3.25
N GLN A 138 -9.41 0.72 2.66
CA GLN A 138 -8.13 0.72 1.97
C GLN A 138 -8.26 1.40 0.60
N LEU A 139 -7.22 2.13 0.21
CA LEU A 139 -7.03 2.66 -1.14
C LEU A 139 -5.72 2.09 -1.70
N ASP A 140 -5.76 1.67 -2.97
CA ASP A 140 -4.59 1.23 -3.74
C ASP A 140 -4.57 1.97 -5.09
N GLU A 141 -4.35 3.28 -4.99
CA GLU A 141 -4.38 4.22 -6.09
C GLU A 141 -3.00 4.84 -6.33
N LEU A 142 -2.04 3.95 -6.70
CA LEU A 142 -0.66 4.29 -7.02
C LEU A 142 0.06 4.95 -5.81
N GLU A 143 0.26 6.25 -5.78
CA GLU A 143 0.95 6.95 -4.69
C GLU A 143 0.15 6.99 -3.38
N VAL A 144 -1.18 6.79 -3.44
CA VAL A 144 -2.06 6.67 -2.28
C VAL A 144 -2.38 5.19 -2.08
N ASN A 145 -1.59 4.51 -1.24
CA ASN A 145 -1.61 3.05 -1.16
C ASN A 145 -1.50 2.51 0.28
N PRO A 146 -1.84 1.24 0.51
CA PRO A 146 -1.86 0.64 1.84
C PRO A 146 -0.49 0.59 2.51
N ASN A 147 0.61 0.58 1.75
CA ASN A 147 1.97 0.45 2.26
C ASN A 147 2.08 -0.65 3.34
N ASP A 148 1.66 -1.89 2.98
CA ASP A 148 1.59 -3.03 3.89
C ASP A 148 2.96 -3.69 4.09
N ASP A 149 3.92 -2.92 4.59
CA ASP A 149 5.29 -3.37 4.87
C ASP A 149 5.60 -3.46 6.37
N ARG A 150 4.59 -3.39 7.23
CA ARG A 150 4.65 -3.49 8.70
C ARG A 150 3.55 -4.43 9.21
N MET A 151 3.13 -4.25 10.46
CA MET A 151 2.12 -5.11 11.10
C MET A 151 0.73 -4.94 10.50
N ILE A 152 0.35 -3.72 10.18
CA ILE A 152 -0.97 -3.38 9.64
C ILE A 152 -0.84 -2.34 8.52
N PRO A 153 -1.75 -2.32 7.54
CA PRO A 153 -1.71 -1.38 6.42
C PRO A 153 -2.14 0.03 6.82
N ASN A 154 -1.83 1.00 5.95
CA ASN A 154 -2.52 2.29 5.95
C ASN A 154 -3.98 2.11 5.56
N THR A 155 -4.86 2.91 6.16
CA THR A 155 -6.27 2.99 5.79
C THR A 155 -6.72 4.45 5.73
N PHE A 156 -7.82 4.74 5.02
CA PHE A 156 -8.20 6.09 4.66
C PHE A 156 -9.69 6.34 4.96
N GLU A 157 -10.01 7.50 5.50
CA GLU A 157 -11.38 8.02 5.50
C GLU A 157 -11.64 8.69 4.17
N ALA A 158 -12.39 8.03 3.30
CA ALA A 158 -12.57 8.46 1.93
C ALA A 158 -14.00 8.28 1.41
N TYR A 159 -14.34 9.08 0.42
CA TYR A 159 -15.56 9.01 -0.37
C TYR A 159 -15.14 8.74 -1.81
N ALA A 160 -15.31 7.52 -2.27
CA ALA A 160 -14.66 7.01 -3.46
C ALA A 160 -15.64 6.39 -4.45
N LEU A 161 -15.58 6.82 -5.68
CA LEU A 161 -16.27 6.21 -6.81
C LEU A 161 -15.28 5.42 -7.65
N ARG A 162 -15.56 4.15 -7.85
CA ARG A 162 -14.79 3.23 -8.70
C ARG A 162 -15.67 2.62 -9.76
N GLY A 163 -15.12 2.40 -10.94
CA GLY A 163 -15.85 1.74 -11.99
C GLY A 163 -15.02 1.46 -13.22
N VAL A 164 -15.72 1.01 -14.27
CA VAL A 164 -15.15 0.67 -15.55
C VAL A 164 -15.85 1.48 -16.64
N LEU A 165 -15.09 2.14 -17.50
CA LEU A 165 -15.54 2.85 -18.70
C LEU A 165 -14.86 2.23 -19.93
N GLY A 166 -15.58 1.36 -20.65
CA GLY A 166 -14.98 0.54 -21.71
C GLY A 166 -13.84 -0.31 -21.13
N PRO A 167 -12.59 -0.19 -21.66
CA PRO A 167 -11.44 -0.96 -21.16
C PRO A 167 -10.69 -0.28 -20.00
N VAL A 168 -11.16 0.89 -19.51
CA VAL A 168 -10.46 1.69 -18.53
C VAL A 168 -11.13 1.54 -17.17
N ASN A 169 -10.37 1.10 -16.18
CA ASN A 169 -10.75 1.20 -14.76
C ASN A 169 -10.43 2.61 -14.27
N TYR A 170 -11.36 3.22 -13.55
CA TYR A 170 -11.15 4.55 -12.99
C TYR A 170 -11.48 4.60 -11.49
N PHE A 171 -10.86 5.55 -10.85
CA PHE A 171 -11.13 5.99 -9.49
C PHE A 171 -11.27 7.50 -9.46
N ALA A 172 -12.24 8.00 -8.70
CA ALA A 172 -12.37 9.41 -8.36
C ALA A 172 -12.85 9.52 -6.92
N GLY A 173 -12.19 10.33 -6.10
CA GLY A 173 -12.56 10.40 -4.70
C GLY A 173 -11.99 11.61 -3.97
N TYR A 174 -12.54 11.81 -2.77
CA TYR A 174 -12.04 12.73 -1.76
C TYR A 174 -11.59 11.93 -0.55
N VAL A 175 -10.35 12.14 -0.12
CA VAL A 175 -9.74 11.50 1.06
C VAL A 175 -9.63 12.55 2.16
N ALA A 176 -10.41 12.37 3.23
CA ALA A 176 -10.45 13.31 4.34
C ALA A 176 -9.30 13.11 5.33
N ALA A 177 -8.98 11.84 5.61
CA ALA A 177 -7.98 11.49 6.62
C ALA A 177 -7.31 10.15 6.30
N MET A 178 -6.16 9.92 6.90
CA MET A 178 -5.38 8.69 6.79
C MET A 178 -4.94 8.19 8.17
N LYS A 179 -5.06 6.89 8.40
CA LYS A 179 -4.37 6.18 9.48
C LYS A 179 -3.08 5.61 8.92
N PHE A 180 -1.96 6.02 9.50
CA PHE A 180 -0.66 5.45 9.15
C PHE A 180 -0.45 4.10 9.83
N LYS A 181 0.35 3.22 9.24
CA LYS A 181 0.59 1.85 9.69
C LYS A 181 1.10 1.71 11.13
N GLY A 182 1.88 2.67 11.65
CA GLY A 182 2.46 2.65 12.99
C GLY A 182 1.65 3.38 14.07
N VAL A 183 0.37 3.77 13.81
CA VAL A 183 -0.45 4.49 14.79
C VAL A 183 -1.92 4.05 14.72
N PRO A 184 -2.69 4.16 15.83
CA PRO A 184 -4.09 3.74 15.88
C PRO A 184 -5.11 4.78 15.40
N TYR A 185 -4.71 6.02 15.14
CA TYR A 185 -5.61 7.14 14.88
C TYR A 185 -5.50 7.66 13.45
N PHE A 186 -6.54 8.36 13.01
CA PHE A 186 -6.62 9.04 11.74
C PHE A 186 -6.28 10.53 11.92
N VAL A 187 -5.48 11.06 11.01
CA VAL A 187 -5.19 12.49 10.86
C VAL A 187 -5.59 12.95 9.48
N ASN A 188 -5.90 14.24 9.29
CA ASN A 188 -6.20 14.76 7.96
C ASN A 188 -4.97 14.73 7.04
N MET A 189 -5.19 14.92 5.73
CA MET A 189 -4.13 14.70 4.74
C MET A 189 -3.02 15.77 4.84
N ALA A 190 -3.32 17.02 5.21
CA ALA A 190 -2.31 18.04 5.42
C ALA A 190 -1.44 17.75 6.66
N GLU A 191 -2.05 17.38 7.77
CA GLU A 191 -1.33 16.97 8.99
C GLU A 191 -0.44 15.75 8.71
N ARG A 192 -0.95 14.76 7.96
CA ARG A 192 -0.16 13.59 7.55
C ARG A 192 1.07 13.96 6.71
N ALA A 193 0.98 14.98 5.87
CA ALA A 193 2.11 15.48 5.10
C ALA A 193 3.15 16.25 5.93
N GLY A 194 2.84 16.65 7.15
CA GLY A 194 3.72 17.40 8.02
C GLY A 194 3.32 18.86 8.24
N ALA A 195 2.10 19.25 7.86
CA ALA A 195 1.53 20.57 8.13
C ALA A 195 0.53 20.48 9.31
N PRO A 196 0.98 20.49 10.57
CA PRO A 196 0.11 20.39 11.74
C PRO A 196 -0.82 21.62 11.80
N ASN A 197 -2.02 21.41 12.33
CA ASN A 197 -3.07 22.43 12.47
C ASN A 197 -3.67 22.94 11.15
N VAL A 198 -3.39 22.30 10.04
CA VAL A 198 -4.05 22.56 8.74
C VAL A 198 -5.08 21.46 8.49
N ASP A 199 -6.36 21.82 8.39
CA ASP A 199 -7.43 20.87 8.09
C ASP A 199 -7.71 20.85 6.59
N ALA A 200 -6.96 20.02 5.86
CA ALA A 200 -7.16 19.82 4.43
C ALA A 200 -7.17 18.34 4.06
N GLY A 201 -8.16 17.97 3.26
CA GLY A 201 -8.24 16.65 2.61
C GLY A 201 -7.65 16.68 1.21
N MET A 202 -7.73 15.57 0.51
CA MET A 202 -7.15 15.32 -0.80
C MET A 202 -8.24 15.03 -1.83
N ALA A 203 -8.19 15.68 -2.99
CA ALA A 203 -8.86 15.22 -4.20
C ALA A 203 -7.94 14.24 -4.94
N LEU A 204 -8.45 13.04 -5.32
CA LEU A 204 -7.68 11.97 -5.95
C LEU A 204 -8.43 11.40 -7.14
N GLY A 205 -7.72 11.24 -8.27
CA GLY A 205 -8.21 10.56 -9.45
C GLY A 205 -7.18 9.59 -10.00
N SER A 206 -7.61 8.43 -10.51
CA SER A 206 -6.73 7.51 -11.22
C SER A 206 -7.41 6.80 -12.40
N LEU A 207 -6.61 6.42 -13.38
CA LEU A 207 -6.99 5.65 -14.55
C LEU A 207 -6.02 4.49 -14.72
N LYS A 208 -6.56 3.30 -14.98
CA LYS A 208 -5.78 2.08 -15.19
C LYS A 208 -6.32 1.35 -16.42
N TYR A 209 -5.47 1.09 -17.41
CA TYR A 209 -5.81 0.42 -18.65
C TYR A 209 -4.89 -0.77 -18.90
N GLY A 210 -5.45 -1.86 -19.38
CA GLY A 210 -4.74 -2.96 -19.98
C GLY A 210 -4.07 -3.93 -19.02
N ASP A 211 -3.13 -4.70 -19.54
CA ASP A 211 -2.48 -5.84 -18.91
C ASP A 211 -0.96 -5.68 -19.01
N ILE A 212 -0.24 -6.02 -17.93
CA ILE A 212 1.22 -5.95 -17.83
C ILE A 212 1.94 -6.84 -18.85
N ASP A 213 1.30 -7.90 -19.34
CA ASP A 213 1.87 -8.82 -20.31
C ASP A 213 1.67 -8.38 -21.76
N LYS A 214 0.92 -7.31 -21.99
CA LYS A 214 0.64 -6.73 -23.31
C LYS A 214 0.94 -5.23 -23.32
N VAL A 215 -0.07 -4.45 -22.99
CA VAL A 215 0.01 -2.99 -22.85
C VAL A 215 -0.70 -2.62 -21.57
N ARG A 216 -0.01 -1.97 -20.64
CA ARG A 216 -0.58 -1.39 -19.43
C ARG A 216 -0.26 0.09 -19.38
N LEU A 217 -1.26 0.90 -19.12
CA LEU A 217 -1.12 2.34 -18.86
C LEU A 217 -1.78 2.64 -17.53
N ARG A 218 -1.10 3.43 -16.67
CA ARG A 218 -1.66 3.91 -15.41
C ARG A 218 -1.35 5.38 -15.23
N SER A 219 -2.31 6.12 -14.72
CA SER A 219 -2.16 7.53 -14.37
C SER A 219 -2.90 7.81 -13.07
N SER A 220 -2.33 8.65 -12.21
CA SER A 220 -3.02 9.21 -11.06
C SER A 220 -2.65 10.67 -10.86
N VAL A 221 -3.56 11.41 -10.27
CA VAL A 221 -3.33 12.78 -9.83
C VAL A 221 -3.99 12.98 -8.47
N TYR A 222 -3.27 13.63 -7.57
CA TYR A 222 -3.87 14.10 -6.34
C TYR A 222 -3.50 15.58 -6.08
N TYR A 223 -4.39 16.22 -5.35
CA TYR A 223 -4.28 17.63 -4.94
C TYR A 223 -4.68 17.76 -3.47
N VAL A 224 -3.76 18.28 -2.65
CA VAL A 224 -4.02 18.66 -1.26
C VAL A 224 -3.80 20.17 -1.17
N PRO A 225 -4.84 20.98 -0.86
CA PRO A 225 -4.74 22.43 -0.80
C PRO A 225 -3.61 22.90 0.12
N ASP A 226 -2.86 23.90 -0.35
CA ASP A 226 -1.73 24.54 0.37
C ASP A 226 -0.54 23.64 0.68
N ILE A 227 -0.58 22.37 0.27
CA ILE A 227 0.43 21.36 0.53
C ILE A 227 1.14 20.97 -0.77
N LEU A 228 0.47 20.17 -1.61
CA LEU A 228 1.13 19.62 -2.76
C LEU A 228 0.16 19.05 -3.81
N THR A 229 0.59 19.10 -5.06
CA THR A 229 -0.03 18.41 -6.20
C THR A 229 0.95 17.40 -6.75
N SER A 230 0.51 16.18 -7.02
CA SER A 230 1.30 15.13 -7.64
C SER A 230 0.57 14.50 -8.81
N ASN A 231 1.31 14.17 -9.87
CA ASN A 231 0.82 13.40 -10.99
C ASN A 231 1.82 12.29 -11.32
N TYR A 232 1.34 11.06 -11.32
CA TYR A 232 2.08 9.85 -11.65
C TYR A 232 1.57 9.25 -12.94
N ASN A 233 2.48 8.81 -13.81
CA ASN A 233 2.18 8.10 -15.05
C ASN A 233 3.14 6.94 -15.23
N ASP A 234 2.66 5.77 -15.62
CA ASP A 234 3.49 4.69 -16.10
C ASP A 234 2.89 3.96 -17.31
N PHE A 235 3.76 3.33 -18.06
CA PHE A 235 3.39 2.39 -19.10
C PHE A 235 4.26 1.13 -19.06
N VAL A 236 3.72 0.02 -19.49
CA VAL A 236 4.45 -1.23 -19.71
C VAL A 236 4.02 -1.82 -21.05
N LEU A 237 5.00 -2.26 -21.83
CA LEU A 237 4.81 -2.97 -23.10
C LEU A 237 5.41 -4.38 -22.98
N GLY A 238 4.59 -5.40 -23.17
CA GLY A 238 5.00 -6.81 -23.10
C GLY A 238 5.15 -7.42 -24.51
N PHE A 239 6.28 -8.06 -24.74
CA PHE A 239 6.64 -8.69 -26.02
C PHE A 239 6.90 -10.19 -25.81
N PRO A 240 5.98 -11.08 -26.18
CA PRO A 240 6.23 -12.52 -26.21
C PRO A 240 7.17 -12.84 -27.39
N ILE A 241 8.44 -13.15 -27.12
CA ILE A 241 9.43 -13.46 -28.15
C ILE A 241 9.34 -14.94 -28.54
N THR A 242 9.22 -15.83 -27.52
CA THR A 242 8.93 -17.25 -27.69
C THR A 242 7.90 -17.70 -26.65
N LYS A 243 7.51 -18.98 -26.68
CA LYS A 243 6.64 -19.54 -25.62
C LYS A 243 7.25 -19.47 -24.23
N ALA A 244 8.59 -19.52 -24.14
CA ALA A 244 9.32 -19.53 -22.85
C ALA A 244 9.98 -18.19 -22.53
N PHE A 245 10.14 -17.28 -23.48
CA PHE A 245 10.86 -16.02 -23.29
C PHE A 245 10.01 -14.82 -23.66
N ARG A 246 9.95 -13.87 -22.74
CA ARG A 246 9.20 -12.61 -22.86
C ARG A 246 10.08 -11.44 -22.43
N VAL A 247 9.92 -10.32 -23.08
CA VAL A 247 10.52 -9.03 -22.71
C VAL A 247 9.40 -8.06 -22.30
N ARG A 248 9.61 -7.31 -21.24
CA ARG A 248 8.78 -6.15 -20.88
C ARG A 248 9.62 -4.89 -20.88
N LEU A 249 9.09 -3.83 -21.43
CA LEU A 249 9.65 -2.49 -21.38
C LEU A 249 8.70 -1.61 -20.57
N GLY A 250 9.21 -0.97 -19.53
CA GLY A 250 8.45 -0.05 -18.69
C GLY A 250 9.03 1.34 -18.71
N GLY A 251 8.18 2.35 -18.63
CA GLY A 251 8.55 3.74 -18.38
C GLY A 251 7.65 4.35 -17.32
N GLN A 252 8.20 5.21 -16.47
CA GLN A 252 7.45 6.00 -15.51
C GLN A 252 7.87 7.45 -15.54
N PHE A 253 6.93 8.35 -15.29
CA PHE A 253 7.16 9.77 -15.16
C PHE A 253 6.21 10.35 -14.12
N MET A 254 6.78 11.02 -13.14
CA MET A 254 6.08 11.63 -12.03
C MET A 254 6.47 13.08 -11.92
N VAL A 255 5.50 13.95 -11.66
CA VAL A 255 5.71 15.40 -11.44
C VAL A 255 5.01 15.76 -10.15
N GLN A 256 5.69 16.55 -9.33
CA GLN A 256 5.19 17.01 -8.07
C GLN A 256 5.58 18.46 -7.82
N GLY A 257 4.68 19.23 -7.22
CA GLY A 257 4.96 20.59 -6.81
C GLY A 257 4.10 21.03 -5.64
N SER A 258 4.65 21.94 -4.85
CA SER A 258 3.88 22.63 -3.82
C SER A 258 2.82 23.51 -4.46
N ASN A 259 1.76 23.80 -3.70
CA ASN A 259 0.68 24.72 -4.14
C ASN A 259 0.26 25.64 -3.00
N GLY A 260 -0.50 26.69 -3.34
CA GLY A 260 -1.07 27.63 -2.40
C GLY A 260 -0.02 28.23 -1.45
N LEU A 261 -0.18 28.03 -0.16
CA LEU A 261 0.69 28.57 0.89
C LEU A 261 1.99 27.80 1.08
N ASN A 262 2.23 26.70 0.34
CA ASN A 262 3.44 25.87 0.39
C ASN A 262 3.75 25.32 1.80
N LEU A 263 2.74 24.89 2.55
CA LEU A 263 2.87 24.54 3.97
C LEU A 263 3.69 23.27 4.23
N LEU A 264 3.95 22.45 3.21
CA LEU A 264 4.77 21.24 3.35
C LEU A 264 6.24 21.57 3.63
N THR A 265 6.80 22.52 2.89
CA THR A 265 8.23 22.87 2.92
C THR A 265 8.50 24.30 3.34
N GLY A 266 7.46 25.12 3.50
CA GLY A 266 7.55 26.56 3.72
C GLY A 266 8.06 27.35 2.50
N LYS A 267 8.29 26.68 1.36
CA LYS A 267 8.79 27.27 0.11
C LYS A 267 8.11 26.61 -1.08
N SER A 268 7.99 27.36 -2.17
CA SER A 268 7.59 26.79 -3.45
C SER A 268 8.66 25.82 -3.95
N PHE A 269 8.26 24.64 -4.38
CA PHE A 269 9.13 23.67 -5.05
C PHE A 269 8.38 22.98 -6.20
N GLY A 270 9.14 22.51 -7.17
CA GLY A 270 8.70 21.63 -8.21
C GLY A 270 9.77 20.59 -8.47
N THR A 271 9.40 19.32 -8.59
CA THR A 271 10.33 18.22 -8.86
C THR A 271 9.68 17.18 -9.78
N PHE A 272 10.49 16.31 -10.33
CA PHE A 272 10.02 15.16 -11.10
C PHE A 272 10.82 13.92 -10.71
N ALA A 273 10.27 12.74 -11.01
CA ALA A 273 11.04 11.51 -11.07
C ALA A 273 10.67 10.77 -12.36
N ALA A 274 11.68 10.31 -13.08
CA ALA A 274 11.51 9.60 -14.34
C ALA A 274 12.34 8.32 -14.31
N GLY A 275 11.86 7.26 -14.97
CA GLY A 275 12.60 5.99 -15.01
C GLY A 275 12.20 5.10 -16.16
N GLY A 276 13.14 4.22 -16.53
CA GLY A 276 12.96 3.15 -17.48
C GLY A 276 13.30 1.79 -16.88
N ARG A 277 12.59 0.75 -17.30
CA ARG A 277 12.76 -0.62 -16.82
C ARG A 277 12.70 -1.61 -17.98
N VAL A 278 13.57 -2.61 -17.95
CA VAL A 278 13.55 -3.77 -18.84
C VAL A 278 13.47 -5.04 -18.00
N ASP A 279 12.50 -5.90 -18.27
CA ASP A 279 12.41 -7.24 -17.67
C ASP A 279 12.63 -8.29 -18.77
N LEU A 280 13.51 -9.24 -18.49
CA LEU A 280 13.77 -10.44 -19.27
C LEU A 280 13.21 -11.63 -18.54
N ILE A 281 12.13 -12.22 -19.02
CA ILE A 281 11.38 -13.28 -18.35
C ILE A 281 11.62 -14.59 -19.10
N TRP A 282 12.26 -15.55 -18.45
CA TRP A 282 12.56 -16.86 -19.02
C TRP A 282 12.14 -17.99 -18.07
N GLY A 283 11.01 -18.62 -18.37
CA GLY A 283 10.45 -19.68 -17.54
C GLY A 283 10.27 -19.19 -16.09
N PRO A 284 10.95 -19.82 -15.09
CA PRO A 284 10.84 -19.46 -13.69
C PRO A 284 11.65 -18.21 -13.29
N ALA A 285 12.51 -17.72 -14.17
CA ALA A 285 13.43 -16.62 -13.88
C ALA A 285 12.97 -15.31 -14.53
N THR A 286 13.12 -14.21 -13.80
CA THR A 286 13.01 -12.84 -14.34
C THR A 286 14.24 -12.08 -13.94
N LEU A 287 14.98 -11.53 -14.94
CA LEU A 287 16.02 -10.55 -14.73
C LEU A 287 15.50 -9.18 -15.06
N TRP A 288 15.88 -8.15 -14.32
CA TRP A 288 15.52 -6.78 -14.67
C TRP A 288 16.69 -5.80 -14.53
N GLY A 289 16.61 -4.74 -15.34
CA GLY A 289 17.44 -3.57 -15.24
C GLY A 289 16.59 -2.32 -15.19
N VAL A 290 16.97 -1.36 -14.38
CA VAL A 290 16.27 -0.08 -14.17
C VAL A 290 17.24 1.08 -14.16
N PHE A 291 16.78 2.21 -14.67
CA PHE A 291 17.39 3.52 -14.45
C PHE A 291 16.32 4.50 -14.00
N THR A 292 16.62 5.33 -13.00
CA THR A 292 15.77 6.44 -12.57
C THR A 292 16.57 7.72 -12.37
N GLN A 293 15.88 8.86 -12.50
CA GLN A 293 16.43 10.17 -12.19
C GLN A 293 15.37 11.04 -11.51
N THR A 294 15.76 11.71 -10.43
CA THR A 294 14.96 12.72 -9.72
C THR A 294 15.45 14.12 -10.06
N GLY A 295 14.53 15.08 -10.15
CA GLY A 295 14.83 16.49 -10.37
C GLY A 295 15.68 17.08 -9.25
N SER A 296 16.56 18.05 -9.57
CA SER A 296 17.48 18.64 -8.61
C SER A 296 16.85 19.67 -7.66
N ALA A 297 15.64 20.16 -7.97
CA ALA A 297 15.01 21.23 -7.19
C ALA A 297 14.48 20.77 -5.82
N ALA A 298 14.07 19.51 -5.70
CA ALA A 298 13.61 18.92 -4.44
C ALA A 298 13.63 17.38 -4.51
N GLN A 299 13.70 16.75 -3.34
CA GLN A 299 13.35 15.33 -3.18
C GLN A 299 11.87 15.11 -3.50
N TYR A 300 11.54 13.97 -4.09
CA TYR A 300 10.15 13.58 -4.30
C TYR A 300 9.48 13.18 -2.97
N GLN A 301 8.27 13.68 -2.70
CA GLN A 301 7.57 13.50 -1.42
C GLN A 301 6.51 12.39 -1.52
N THR A 302 6.48 11.46 -0.58
CA THR A 302 5.52 10.34 -0.53
C THR A 302 4.80 10.21 0.81
N PRO A 303 4.06 11.24 1.26
CA PRO A 303 3.44 11.23 2.58
C PRO A 303 2.27 10.25 2.71
N TYR A 304 1.66 9.79 1.60
CA TYR A 304 0.37 9.11 1.60
C TYR A 304 0.43 7.62 1.25
N GLY A 305 1.63 7.10 1.07
CA GLY A 305 1.80 5.70 0.72
C GLY A 305 3.25 5.25 0.74
N GLN A 306 3.50 4.17 0.05
CA GLN A 306 4.82 3.67 -0.25
C GLN A 306 5.29 4.31 -1.55
N TRP A 307 6.58 4.65 -1.63
CA TRP A 307 7.22 4.99 -2.89
C TRP A 307 6.99 3.89 -3.94
N ILE A 308 6.62 4.29 -5.14
CA ILE A 308 6.30 3.39 -6.26
C ILE A 308 7.28 3.54 -7.44
N GLY A 309 8.38 4.25 -7.23
CA GLY A 309 9.47 4.36 -8.19
C GLY A 309 10.13 3.02 -8.46
N TYR A 310 10.65 2.86 -9.68
CA TYR A 310 11.23 1.58 -10.14
C TYR A 310 12.47 1.15 -9.36
N THR A 311 13.21 2.09 -8.74
CA THR A 311 14.40 1.83 -7.93
C THR A 311 14.12 1.62 -6.44
N LYS A 312 12.84 1.50 -6.05
CA LYS A 312 12.48 1.22 -4.67
C LYS A 312 13.14 -0.05 -4.17
N GLN A 313 13.76 0.05 -3.00
CA GLN A 313 14.36 -1.06 -2.27
C GLN A 313 13.66 -1.28 -0.91
N ILE A 314 14.19 -2.18 -0.09
CA ILE A 314 13.64 -2.50 1.23
C ILE A 314 13.76 -1.31 2.19
N THR A 315 14.88 -0.58 2.14
CA THR A 315 15.24 0.48 3.08
C THR A 315 15.19 1.87 2.45
N LYS A 316 15.64 2.02 1.20
CA LYS A 316 15.76 3.31 0.50
C LYS A 316 14.90 3.37 -0.74
N ASP A 317 14.48 4.59 -1.07
CA ASP A 317 13.60 4.87 -2.21
C ASP A 317 14.38 5.37 -3.45
N PHE A 318 15.60 5.91 -3.28
CA PHE A 318 16.43 6.50 -4.34
C PHE A 318 15.70 7.62 -5.09
N ASP A 319 15.11 8.54 -4.33
CA ASP A 319 14.27 9.65 -4.77
C ASP A 319 14.78 11.03 -4.36
N ARG A 320 16.04 11.12 -3.87
CA ARG A 320 16.65 12.37 -3.40
C ARG A 320 16.82 13.37 -4.55
N ALA A 321 16.84 14.65 -4.22
CA ALA A 321 17.04 15.70 -5.24
C ALA A 321 18.32 15.46 -6.06
N GLY A 322 18.20 15.50 -7.40
CA GLY A 322 19.30 15.28 -8.35
C GLY A 322 19.74 13.83 -8.52
N GLU A 323 19.22 12.90 -7.71
CA GLU A 323 19.69 11.50 -7.68
C GLU A 323 19.45 10.78 -8.99
N ARG A 324 20.47 10.05 -9.44
CA ARG A 324 20.40 9.04 -10.49
C ARG A 324 20.62 7.68 -9.87
N ALA A 325 19.78 6.72 -10.21
CA ALA A 325 19.91 5.38 -9.65
C ALA A 325 19.79 4.30 -10.74
N TRP A 326 20.67 3.31 -10.64
CA TRP A 326 20.70 2.11 -11.46
C TRP A 326 20.38 0.90 -10.59
N GLN A 327 19.49 0.06 -11.05
CA GLN A 327 19.14 -1.17 -10.35
C GLN A 327 19.21 -2.36 -11.29
N VAL A 328 19.72 -3.47 -10.78
CA VAL A 328 19.62 -4.79 -11.40
C VAL A 328 19.06 -5.77 -10.39
N GLY A 329 18.36 -6.79 -10.87
CA GLY A 329 17.84 -7.79 -9.95
C GLY A 329 17.34 -9.04 -10.65
N VAL A 330 16.99 -10.04 -9.83
CA VAL A 330 16.51 -11.35 -10.25
C VAL A 330 15.36 -11.81 -9.38
N ILE A 331 14.34 -12.42 -10.00
CA ILE A 331 13.32 -13.23 -9.35
C ILE A 331 13.51 -14.66 -9.85
N TYR A 332 13.39 -15.65 -8.94
CA TYR A 332 13.40 -17.05 -9.31
C TYR A 332 12.31 -17.84 -8.54
N ASP A 333 11.44 -18.52 -9.28
CA ASP A 333 10.43 -19.44 -8.76
C ASP A 333 10.99 -20.86 -8.73
N PHE A 334 11.12 -21.44 -7.53
CA PHE A 334 11.70 -22.75 -7.31
C PHE A 334 10.76 -23.92 -7.58
N ALA A 335 9.52 -23.67 -8.02
CA ALA A 335 8.53 -24.72 -8.30
C ALA A 335 9.06 -25.74 -9.32
N GLY A 336 9.80 -25.28 -10.34
CA GLY A 336 10.37 -26.14 -11.39
C GLY A 336 11.44 -27.12 -10.91
N ILE A 337 12.04 -26.91 -9.75
CA ILE A 337 13.06 -27.80 -9.15
C ILE A 337 12.55 -28.50 -7.88
N GLY A 338 11.22 -28.58 -7.71
CA GLY A 338 10.59 -29.38 -6.65
C GLY A 338 10.30 -28.65 -5.34
N LEU A 339 10.43 -27.31 -5.30
CA LEU A 339 10.12 -26.48 -4.13
C LEU A 339 8.97 -25.50 -4.45
N PRO A 340 7.74 -25.99 -4.70
CA PRO A 340 6.61 -25.13 -5.03
C PRO A 340 6.28 -24.18 -3.88
N GLY A 341 6.00 -22.91 -4.24
CA GLY A 341 5.70 -21.86 -3.27
C GLY A 341 6.92 -21.11 -2.72
N LEU A 342 8.14 -21.56 -3.05
CA LEU A 342 9.35 -20.83 -2.71
C LEU A 342 9.71 -19.85 -3.85
N LEU A 343 9.82 -18.55 -3.50
CA LEU A 343 10.21 -17.47 -4.40
C LEU A 343 11.40 -16.71 -3.80
N PHE A 344 12.42 -16.48 -4.61
CA PHE A 344 13.56 -15.65 -4.27
C PHE A 344 13.55 -14.36 -5.09
N THR A 345 13.90 -13.23 -4.47
CA THR A 345 14.20 -11.97 -5.13
C THR A 345 15.50 -11.42 -4.58
N GLY A 346 16.42 -11.06 -5.48
CA GLY A 346 17.65 -10.36 -5.12
C GLY A 346 17.83 -9.13 -5.99
N SER A 347 18.30 -8.02 -5.44
CA SER A 347 18.56 -6.79 -6.19
C SER A 347 19.72 -5.98 -5.63
N ALA A 348 20.33 -5.18 -6.50
CA ALA A 348 21.32 -4.18 -6.16
C ALA A 348 20.96 -2.86 -6.83
N THR A 349 20.95 -1.78 -6.05
CA THR A 349 20.71 -0.41 -6.52
C THR A 349 21.90 0.47 -6.18
N LEU A 350 22.37 1.23 -7.15
CA LEU A 350 23.47 2.18 -7.03
C LEU A 350 22.94 3.58 -7.29
N GLY A 351 23.03 4.49 -6.30
CA GLY A 351 22.56 5.88 -6.38
C GLY A 351 23.68 6.89 -6.23
N ASP A 352 23.75 7.84 -7.16
CA ASP A 352 24.73 8.93 -7.17
C ASP A 352 24.08 10.29 -7.52
N ASN A 353 24.89 11.34 -7.54
CA ASN A 353 24.51 12.72 -7.93
C ASN A 353 23.41 13.34 -7.06
N ALA A 354 23.08 12.76 -5.91
CA ALA A 354 22.13 13.37 -4.98
C ALA A 354 22.71 14.65 -4.39
N ILE A 355 21.91 15.71 -4.32
CA ILE A 355 22.30 17.01 -3.77
C ILE A 355 21.35 17.47 -2.67
N ASN A 356 21.84 18.34 -1.81
CA ASN A 356 21.00 19.12 -0.90
C ASN A 356 20.39 20.30 -1.67
N PRO A 357 19.07 20.36 -1.91
CA PRO A 357 18.47 21.41 -2.73
C PRO A 357 18.55 22.81 -2.09
N ALA A 358 18.85 22.93 -0.79
CA ALA A 358 18.97 24.21 -0.12
C ALA A 358 20.28 24.95 -0.42
N ASN A 359 21.38 24.21 -0.69
CA ASN A 359 22.70 24.79 -0.88
C ASN A 359 23.53 24.19 -2.03
N GLY A 360 22.97 23.18 -2.75
CA GLY A 360 23.63 22.50 -3.86
C GLY A 360 24.75 21.56 -3.46
N ALA A 361 24.98 21.32 -2.17
CA ALA A 361 26.05 20.44 -1.71
C ALA A 361 25.76 18.98 -2.07
N ASP A 362 26.79 18.24 -2.48
CA ASP A 362 26.68 16.81 -2.76
C ASP A 362 26.29 16.03 -1.51
N LEU A 363 25.36 15.11 -1.66
CA LEU A 363 24.99 14.11 -0.66
C LEU A 363 25.77 12.82 -0.86
N ALA A 364 25.79 11.98 0.17
CA ALA A 364 26.43 10.67 0.13
C ALA A 364 25.96 9.87 -1.10
N ARG A 365 26.89 9.24 -1.81
CA ARG A 365 26.56 8.12 -2.71
C ARG A 365 25.95 7.01 -1.87
N MET A 366 24.94 6.34 -2.42
CA MET A 366 24.18 5.35 -1.67
C MET A 366 23.95 4.11 -2.54
N ASN A 367 24.29 2.95 -2.01
CA ASN A 367 23.99 1.69 -2.64
C ASN A 367 23.14 0.84 -1.68
N GLU A 368 22.26 0.00 -2.21
CA GLU A 368 21.47 -0.94 -1.42
C GLU A 368 21.44 -2.30 -2.12
N TYR A 369 21.65 -3.34 -1.31
CA TYR A 369 21.62 -4.74 -1.73
C TYR A 369 20.55 -5.46 -0.93
N ASP A 370 19.57 -6.02 -1.64
CA ASP A 370 18.40 -6.65 -1.03
C ASP A 370 18.31 -8.13 -1.37
N LEU A 371 17.90 -8.91 -0.36
CA LEU A 371 17.47 -10.28 -0.50
C LEU A 371 16.08 -10.44 0.10
N ASP A 372 15.19 -11.13 -0.60
CA ASP A 372 13.81 -11.41 -0.19
C ASP A 372 13.46 -12.86 -0.54
N LEU A 373 13.14 -13.65 0.47
CA LEU A 373 12.73 -15.04 0.33
C LEU A 373 11.32 -15.21 0.86
N ILE A 374 10.42 -15.68 0.02
CA ILE A 374 9.02 -15.94 0.36
C ILE A 374 8.75 -17.43 0.20
N TYR A 375 8.16 -18.05 1.21
CA TYR A 375 7.64 -19.41 1.12
C TYR A 375 6.15 -19.43 1.48
N GLN A 376 5.30 -19.74 0.50
CA GLN A 376 3.88 -20.03 0.68
C GLN A 376 3.72 -21.54 0.71
N VAL A 377 3.09 -22.09 1.74
CA VAL A 377 2.86 -23.53 1.78
C VAL A 377 1.98 -23.96 0.61
N ALA A 378 2.59 -24.64 -0.38
CA ALA A 378 1.97 -25.06 -1.62
C ALA A 378 2.12 -26.57 -1.90
N ALA A 379 2.71 -27.33 -0.96
CA ALA A 379 2.87 -28.76 -1.11
C ALA A 379 1.50 -29.46 -1.21
N ARG A 380 1.31 -30.31 -2.22
CA ARG A 380 0.05 -31.07 -2.42
C ARG A 380 -0.29 -31.97 -1.23
N THR A 381 0.72 -32.43 -0.52
CA THR A 381 0.61 -33.30 0.68
C THR A 381 0.43 -32.50 1.97
N ALA A 382 0.53 -31.17 1.93
CA ALA A 382 0.32 -30.36 3.12
C ALA A 382 -1.16 -30.37 3.55
N PRO A 383 -1.45 -30.51 4.85
CA PRO A 383 -2.81 -30.35 5.36
C PRO A 383 -3.40 -29.00 4.97
N ASP A 384 -4.71 -28.94 4.71
CA ASP A 384 -5.38 -27.73 4.24
C ASP A 384 -5.23 -26.56 5.22
N TRP A 385 -5.21 -26.85 6.53
CA TRP A 385 -5.02 -25.81 7.55
C TRP A 385 -3.62 -25.18 7.50
N LEU A 386 -2.62 -25.81 6.89
CA LEU A 386 -1.27 -25.27 6.75
C LEU A 386 -1.09 -24.43 5.47
N LYS A 387 -1.94 -24.62 4.45
CA LYS A 387 -1.84 -23.91 3.18
C LYS A 387 -1.93 -22.37 3.28
N PRO A 388 -2.69 -21.78 4.24
CA PRO A 388 -2.70 -20.33 4.44
C PRO A 388 -1.41 -19.75 5.00
N LEU A 389 -0.45 -20.58 5.44
CA LEU A 389 0.80 -20.11 6.04
C LEU A 389 1.77 -19.61 4.99
N GLN A 390 2.25 -18.39 5.20
CA GLN A 390 3.34 -17.76 4.45
C GLN A 390 4.47 -17.34 5.40
N LEU A 391 5.69 -17.67 5.03
CA LEU A 391 6.91 -17.21 5.70
C LEU A 391 7.67 -16.28 4.75
N ARG A 392 8.25 -15.20 5.27
CA ARG A 392 9.08 -14.29 4.50
C ARG A 392 10.29 -13.86 5.30
N ALA A 393 11.45 -13.95 4.69
CA ALA A 393 12.71 -13.46 5.23
C ALA A 393 13.30 -12.41 4.29
N ARG A 394 13.70 -11.26 4.83
CA ARG A 394 14.33 -10.17 4.08
C ARG A 394 15.62 -9.75 4.76
N ALA A 395 16.61 -9.39 3.94
CA ALA A 395 17.83 -8.73 4.38
C ALA A 395 18.11 -7.56 3.44
N ALA A 396 18.50 -6.42 4.01
CA ALA A 396 18.97 -5.26 3.27
C ALA A 396 20.30 -4.78 3.85
N TYR A 397 21.23 -4.45 2.97
CA TYR A 397 22.48 -3.80 3.30
C TYR A 397 22.60 -2.52 2.49
N VAL A 398 22.72 -1.37 3.19
CA VAL A 398 22.92 -0.06 2.57
C VAL A 398 24.31 0.43 2.91
N ASP A 399 25.11 0.81 1.92
CA ASP A 399 26.30 1.58 2.12
C ASP A 399 26.11 3.04 1.67
N GLN A 400 26.70 3.97 2.42
CA GLN A 400 26.67 5.40 2.15
C GLN A 400 28.09 5.94 2.24
N PHE A 401 28.57 6.51 1.15
CA PHE A 401 29.93 7.03 1.06
C PHE A 401 29.93 8.54 0.85
N GLN A 402 30.51 9.27 1.80
CA GLN A 402 30.62 10.74 1.77
C GLN A 402 31.95 11.20 2.39
N ASN A 403 32.66 12.06 1.71
CA ASN A 403 33.93 12.68 2.19
C ASN A 403 34.97 11.67 2.70
N GLY A 404 35.11 10.52 2.02
CA GLY A 404 36.02 9.47 2.43
C GLY A 404 35.55 8.55 3.55
N THR A 405 34.36 8.78 4.10
CA THR A 405 33.77 7.96 5.18
C THR A 405 32.70 7.05 4.62
N LEU A 406 32.79 5.76 4.96
CA LEU A 406 31.76 4.76 4.70
C LEU A 406 30.92 4.55 5.96
N THR A 407 29.60 4.62 5.80
CA THR A 407 28.64 4.24 6.84
C THR A 407 27.66 3.22 6.27
N SER A 408 27.12 2.33 7.10
CA SER A 408 26.19 1.29 6.65
C SER A 408 24.93 1.23 7.48
N ILE A 409 23.86 0.71 6.85
CA ILE A 409 22.64 0.27 7.51
C ILE A 409 22.47 -1.21 7.18
N GLU A 410 22.19 -2.01 8.20
CA GLU A 410 21.81 -3.39 8.03
C GLU A 410 20.38 -3.58 8.52
N GLU A 411 19.54 -4.28 7.78
CA GLU A 411 18.17 -4.54 8.18
C GLU A 411 17.77 -5.98 7.90
N TYR A 412 17.21 -6.63 8.91
CA TYR A 412 16.67 -7.98 8.83
C TYR A 412 15.20 -7.99 9.20
N ARG A 413 14.38 -8.68 8.42
CA ARG A 413 12.95 -8.82 8.64
C ARG A 413 12.55 -10.29 8.53
N LEU A 414 11.80 -10.80 9.52
CA LEU A 414 11.16 -12.10 9.46
C LEU A 414 9.66 -11.90 9.66
N THR A 415 8.87 -12.45 8.75
CA THR A 415 7.41 -12.30 8.81
C THR A 415 6.76 -13.66 8.64
N LEU A 416 5.80 -13.96 9.50
CA LEU A 416 4.86 -15.06 9.37
C LEU A 416 3.48 -14.46 9.16
N ASN A 417 2.79 -14.85 8.10
CA ASN A 417 1.40 -14.53 7.84
C ASN A 417 0.57 -15.82 7.81
N TYR A 418 -0.63 -15.76 8.37
CA TYR A 418 -1.60 -16.83 8.29
C TYR A 418 -2.99 -16.24 8.12
N GLU A 419 -3.64 -16.52 6.98
CA GLU A 419 -4.93 -15.92 6.65
C GLU A 419 -5.99 -16.98 6.38
N LEU A 420 -7.09 -16.90 7.09
CA LEU A 420 -8.30 -17.68 6.89
C LEU A 420 -9.40 -16.78 6.35
N THR A 421 -9.98 -17.17 5.23
CA THR A 421 -11.18 -16.54 4.67
C THR A 421 -12.34 -17.51 4.77
N PHE A 422 -13.36 -17.11 5.51
CA PHE A 422 -14.62 -17.82 5.64
C PHE A 422 -15.65 -17.16 4.71
N ARG A 423 -16.32 -17.97 3.91
CA ARG A 423 -17.44 -17.52 3.07
C ARG A 423 -18.70 -18.21 3.53
N GLY A 424 -19.80 -17.51 3.48
CA GLY A 424 -21.11 -18.10 3.78
C GLY A 424 -21.46 -19.25 2.82
N SER A 425 -22.44 -20.03 3.18
CA SER A 425 -22.79 -21.32 2.56
C SER A 425 -23.45 -21.19 1.17
N GLY A 426 -23.56 -20.01 0.60
CA GLY A 426 -24.28 -19.74 -0.64
C GLY A 426 -23.55 -20.07 -1.95
N ARG A 427 -22.36 -20.70 -1.87
CA ARG A 427 -21.61 -21.19 -3.06
C ARG A 427 -20.95 -22.51 -2.80
#